data_bef7f4fe6cc4841a5239a4918ad5e978
#
_entry.id   bef7f4fe6cc4841a5239a4918ad5e978
#
_cell.length_a   1.000
_cell.length_b   1.000
_cell.length_c   1.000
_cell.angle_alpha   90.00
_cell.angle_beta   90.00
_cell.angle_gamma   90.00
#
_symmetry.space_group_name_H-M   'P 1'
#
loop_
_entity.id
_entity.type
_entity.pdbx_description
1 polymer ?
#
loop_
_entity_poly.entity_id
_entity_poly.type
_entity_poly.pdbx_seq_one_letter_code
_entity_poly.pdbx_strand_id
1 'polypeptide(L)'
;QDEYGLFNPELNGKVAKTDKGDWKVECIVIAITIFQIALFDLWVDLGVQPDVVLGHSVGEIAAMYASGALTHEKAIRTAIARSNALSLLDTIDGQMAALGMSRQEAEQLIQRIMKENGTDTGLWVSASNSTNAVAVSGKTSLLEQVVADCESKQIFARLLRVGGPYHSPMVSPCGEPFLKEVSPVINNGENIPKTRFISTVEGRMHEPGRNLDAQYCWQNVSRPVMFRESIEALNEY
;
A
#
# COMPACT_ATOMS: atom_id res chain seq x y z
N GLN A 1 -16.45 11.96 13.81
CA GLN A 1 -16.90 11.14 14.95
C GLN A 1 -15.89 10.04 15.17
N ASP A 2 -15.55 9.74 16.44
CA ASP A 2 -14.59 8.66 16.79
C ASP A 2 -15.33 7.29 16.80
N GLU A 3 -15.78 6.86 15.65
CA GLU A 3 -16.54 5.64 15.44
C GLU A 3 -15.77 4.39 15.94
N TYR A 4 -14.45 4.41 15.85
CA TYR A 4 -13.59 3.30 16.23
C TYR A 4 -13.01 3.44 17.66
N GLY A 5 -13.36 4.48 18.40
CA GLY A 5 -12.88 4.73 19.76
C GLY A 5 -11.37 4.97 19.86
N LEU A 6 -10.74 5.46 18.77
CA LEU A 6 -9.29 5.68 18.72
C LEU A 6 -8.83 6.77 19.70
N PHE A 7 -9.68 7.78 19.91
CA PHE A 7 -9.42 8.93 20.77
C PHE A 7 -10.19 8.85 22.11
N ASN A 8 -10.93 7.78 22.34
CA ASN A 8 -11.66 7.57 23.57
C ASN A 8 -10.83 6.71 24.55
N PRO A 9 -10.31 7.27 25.66
CA PRO A 9 -9.47 6.53 26.63
C PRO A 9 -10.18 5.33 27.25
N GLU A 10 -11.51 5.38 27.43
CA GLU A 10 -12.28 4.30 28.02
C GLU A 10 -12.39 3.09 27.11
N LEU A 11 -12.52 3.31 25.80
CA LEU A 11 -12.56 2.26 24.81
C LEU A 11 -11.16 1.72 24.45
N ASN A 12 -10.12 2.54 24.66
CA ASN A 12 -8.72 2.18 24.39
C ASN A 12 -8.53 1.45 23.04
N GLY A 13 -9.20 1.92 22.01
CA GLY A 13 -9.15 1.33 20.68
C GLY A 13 -9.74 -0.08 20.55
N LYS A 14 -10.53 -0.56 21.50
CA LYS A 14 -11.11 -1.92 21.46
C LYS A 14 -11.96 -2.18 20.22
N VAL A 15 -12.72 -1.19 19.78
CA VAL A 15 -13.56 -1.28 18.57
C VAL A 15 -12.72 -1.36 17.30
N ALA A 16 -11.50 -0.81 17.34
CA ALA A 16 -10.56 -0.77 16.21
C ALA A 16 -9.76 -2.07 16.03
N LYS A 17 -9.93 -3.04 16.94
CA LYS A 17 -9.17 -4.31 16.95
C LYS A 17 -10.05 -5.49 16.56
N THR A 18 -9.44 -6.48 15.94
CA THR A 18 -10.04 -7.79 15.69
C THR A 18 -10.13 -8.59 17.00
N ASP A 19 -10.86 -9.71 17.00
CA ASP A 19 -10.94 -10.63 18.15
C ASP A 19 -9.56 -11.19 18.55
N LYS A 20 -8.59 -11.21 17.63
CA LYS A 20 -7.19 -11.61 17.88
C LYS A 20 -6.33 -10.48 18.45
N GLY A 21 -6.89 -9.28 18.62
CA GLY A 21 -6.18 -8.10 19.13
C GLY A 21 -5.37 -7.32 18.10
N ASP A 22 -5.38 -7.73 16.84
CA ASP A 22 -4.77 -6.98 15.74
C ASP A 22 -5.66 -5.79 15.35
N TRP A 23 -5.04 -4.73 14.83
CA TRP A 23 -5.79 -3.59 14.31
C TRP A 23 -6.54 -3.95 13.03
N LYS A 24 -7.80 -3.55 12.93
CA LYS A 24 -8.59 -3.67 11.71
C LYS A 24 -7.98 -2.83 10.60
N VAL A 25 -8.00 -3.33 9.36
CA VAL A 25 -7.44 -2.63 8.19
C VAL A 25 -8.08 -1.25 8.00
N GLU A 26 -9.37 -1.12 8.29
CA GLU A 26 -10.12 0.14 8.22
C GLU A 26 -9.51 1.21 9.14
N CYS A 27 -9.09 0.81 10.31
CA CYS A 27 -8.47 1.72 11.27
C CYS A 27 -7.03 2.05 10.92
N ILE A 28 -6.26 1.07 10.44
CA ILE A 28 -4.84 1.25 10.09
C ILE A 28 -4.70 2.25 8.96
N VAL A 29 -5.42 2.08 7.84
CA VAL A 29 -5.32 2.93 6.65
C VAL A 29 -5.65 4.38 7.00
N ILE A 30 -6.74 4.60 7.72
CA ILE A 30 -7.19 5.94 8.11
C ILE A 30 -6.20 6.58 9.10
N ALA A 31 -5.82 5.85 10.17
CA ALA A 31 -4.93 6.36 11.20
C ALA A 31 -3.55 6.73 10.67
N ILE A 32 -2.95 5.88 9.83
CA ILE A 32 -1.66 6.18 9.19
C ILE A 32 -1.77 7.42 8.30
N THR A 33 -2.82 7.53 7.50
CA THR A 33 -3.02 8.68 6.60
C THR A 33 -3.18 9.98 7.41
N ILE A 34 -4.01 9.99 8.46
CA ILE A 34 -4.18 11.16 9.34
C ILE A 34 -2.85 11.54 9.99
N PHE A 35 -2.14 10.57 10.55
CA PHE A 35 -0.86 10.82 11.21
C PHE A 35 0.18 11.41 10.25
N GLN A 36 0.31 10.86 9.04
CA GLN A 36 1.25 11.35 8.03
C GLN A 36 0.91 12.77 7.56
N ILE A 37 -0.37 13.08 7.35
CA ILE A 37 -0.81 14.43 6.99
C ILE A 37 -0.50 15.42 8.11
N ALA A 38 -0.87 15.08 9.36
CA ALA A 38 -0.60 15.96 10.50
C ALA A 38 0.91 16.19 10.73
N LEU A 39 1.72 15.16 10.52
CA LEU A 39 3.18 15.28 10.62
C LEU A 39 3.75 16.15 9.49
N PHE A 40 3.24 16.00 8.27
CA PHE A 40 3.62 16.87 7.16
C PHE A 40 3.26 18.33 7.43
N ASP A 41 2.04 18.61 7.88
CA ASP A 41 1.60 19.97 8.21
C ASP A 41 2.47 20.58 9.31
N LEU A 42 2.84 19.81 10.33
CA LEU A 42 3.77 20.25 11.37
C LEU A 42 5.13 20.66 10.80
N TRP A 43 5.70 19.87 9.87
CA TRP A 43 6.97 20.21 9.24
C TRP A 43 6.87 21.49 8.40
N VAL A 44 5.75 21.67 7.68
CA VAL A 44 5.48 22.90 6.92
C VAL A 44 5.36 24.11 7.84
N ASP A 45 4.66 23.99 8.97
CA ASP A 45 4.54 25.05 9.98
C ASP A 45 5.90 25.41 10.62
N LEU A 46 6.80 24.45 10.70
CA LEU A 46 8.19 24.67 11.14
C LEU A 46 9.11 25.21 10.04
N GLY A 47 8.58 25.49 8.85
CA GLY A 47 9.30 26.09 7.72
C GLY A 47 10.01 25.08 6.81
N VAL A 48 9.79 23.77 6.98
CA VAL A 48 10.37 22.75 6.11
C VAL A 48 9.43 22.51 4.93
N GLN A 49 9.93 22.72 3.71
CA GLN A 49 9.20 22.48 2.47
C GLN A 49 9.87 21.34 1.68
N PRO A 50 9.14 20.35 1.18
CA PRO A 50 9.72 19.29 0.36
C PRO A 50 9.98 19.78 -1.07
N ASP A 51 11.10 19.38 -1.65
CA ASP A 51 11.36 19.53 -3.10
C ASP A 51 10.69 18.42 -3.92
N VAL A 52 10.59 17.23 -3.32
CA VAL A 52 10.00 16.02 -3.91
C VAL A 52 9.26 15.24 -2.84
N VAL A 53 8.14 14.65 -3.19
CA VAL A 53 7.39 13.74 -2.31
C VAL A 53 7.17 12.39 -2.98
N LEU A 54 7.17 11.34 -2.18
CA LEU A 54 6.77 9.99 -2.57
C LEU A 54 6.18 9.25 -1.37
N GLY A 55 5.45 8.19 -1.63
CA GLY A 55 4.83 7.39 -0.58
C GLY A 55 4.84 5.90 -0.92
N HIS A 56 5.09 5.05 0.06
CA HIS A 56 5.01 3.61 -0.10
C HIS A 56 3.57 3.15 0.12
N SER A 57 2.93 2.54 -0.89
CA SER A 57 1.57 1.98 -0.76
C SER A 57 0.55 3.02 -0.27
N VAL A 58 -0.07 2.80 0.90
CA VAL A 58 -1.01 3.74 1.52
C VAL A 58 -0.40 5.14 1.74
N GLY A 59 0.91 5.22 1.92
CA GLY A 59 1.62 6.49 2.08
C GLY A 59 1.54 7.41 0.86
N GLU A 60 1.19 6.90 -0.33
CA GLU A 60 0.94 7.77 -1.48
C GLU A 60 -0.27 8.70 -1.30
N ILE A 61 -1.25 8.34 -0.47
CA ILE A 61 -2.38 9.23 -0.18
C ILE A 61 -1.89 10.51 0.52
N ALA A 62 -1.03 10.35 1.53
CA ALA A 62 -0.40 11.49 2.19
C ALA A 62 0.59 12.23 1.27
N ALA A 63 1.30 11.52 0.40
CA ALA A 63 2.19 12.14 -0.58
C ALA A 63 1.41 12.95 -1.64
N MET A 64 0.25 12.47 -2.09
CA MET A 64 -0.65 13.24 -2.96
C MET A 64 -1.15 14.52 -2.27
N TYR A 65 -1.45 14.46 -0.97
CA TYR A 65 -1.75 15.66 -0.17
C TYR A 65 -0.55 16.60 -0.09
N ALA A 66 0.60 16.08 0.31
CA ALA A 66 1.84 16.85 0.46
C ALA A 66 2.31 17.48 -0.85
N SER A 67 2.02 16.86 -1.99
CA SER A 67 2.29 17.44 -3.32
C SER A 67 1.33 18.57 -3.70
N GLY A 68 0.25 18.79 -2.93
CA GLY A 68 -0.81 19.73 -3.24
C GLY A 68 -1.79 19.24 -4.32
N ALA A 69 -1.74 17.96 -4.70
CA ALA A 69 -2.70 17.36 -5.63
C ALA A 69 -4.05 17.12 -4.95
N LEU A 70 -4.07 16.65 -3.72
CA LEU A 70 -5.30 16.45 -2.96
C LEU A 70 -5.47 17.51 -1.88
N THR A 71 -6.72 17.91 -1.62
CA THR A 71 -7.07 18.61 -0.40
C THR A 71 -7.08 17.65 0.79
N HIS A 72 -7.03 18.17 2.01
CA HIS A 72 -7.15 17.39 3.25
C HIS A 72 -8.39 16.47 3.21
N GLU A 73 -9.55 17.03 2.83
CA GLU A 73 -10.81 16.27 2.73
C GLU A 73 -10.69 15.13 1.70
N LYS A 74 -10.18 15.40 0.49
CA LYS A 74 -10.02 14.38 -0.54
C LYS A 74 -9.10 13.25 -0.07
N ALA A 75 -7.99 13.56 0.59
CA ALA A 75 -7.04 12.56 1.09
C ALA A 75 -7.69 11.65 2.15
N ILE A 76 -8.38 12.21 3.13
CA ILE A 76 -9.07 11.43 4.17
C ILE A 76 -10.19 10.58 3.58
N ARG A 77 -11.01 11.13 2.67
CA ARG A 77 -12.07 10.36 2.01
C ARG A 77 -11.53 9.25 1.11
N THR A 78 -10.38 9.45 0.47
CA THR A 78 -9.68 8.40 -0.29
C THR A 78 -9.18 7.29 0.63
N ALA A 79 -8.64 7.64 1.81
CA ALA A 79 -8.24 6.65 2.81
C ALA A 79 -9.43 5.83 3.32
N ILE A 80 -10.57 6.47 3.57
CA ILE A 80 -11.82 5.81 3.98
C ILE A 80 -12.30 4.84 2.88
N ALA A 81 -12.41 5.30 1.64
CA ALA A 81 -12.81 4.45 0.52
C ALA A 81 -11.88 3.24 0.35
N ARG A 82 -10.54 3.47 0.50
CA ARG A 82 -9.55 2.39 0.45
C ARG A 82 -9.76 1.38 1.58
N SER A 83 -9.96 1.85 2.80
CA SER A 83 -10.14 0.98 3.95
C SER A 83 -11.42 0.16 3.86
N ASN A 84 -12.53 0.78 3.46
CA ASN A 84 -13.82 0.09 3.26
C ASN A 84 -13.71 -1.02 2.20
N ALA A 85 -13.04 -0.74 1.07
CA ALA A 85 -12.85 -1.72 0.02
C ALA A 85 -11.95 -2.88 0.46
N LEU A 86 -10.86 -2.60 1.20
CA LEU A 86 -9.91 -3.62 1.63
C LEU A 86 -10.46 -4.53 2.73
N SER A 87 -11.48 -4.13 3.49
CA SER A 87 -12.15 -5.01 4.47
C SER A 87 -12.81 -6.24 3.82
N LEU A 88 -13.10 -6.17 2.52
CA LEU A 88 -13.58 -7.32 1.76
C LEU A 88 -12.56 -8.47 1.67
N LEU A 89 -11.28 -8.17 1.89
CA LEU A 89 -10.23 -9.18 1.86
C LEU A 89 -10.20 -10.08 3.10
N ASP A 90 -10.89 -9.73 4.17
CA ASP A 90 -10.96 -10.54 5.41
C ASP A 90 -11.50 -11.96 5.16
N THR A 91 -12.23 -12.16 4.06
CA THR A 91 -12.78 -13.46 3.65
C THR A 91 -11.92 -14.19 2.62
N ILE A 92 -10.83 -13.57 2.15
CA ILE A 92 -9.95 -14.13 1.11
C ILE A 92 -8.75 -14.81 1.77
N ASP A 93 -8.54 -16.10 1.43
CA ASP A 93 -7.33 -16.81 1.85
C ASP A 93 -6.11 -16.28 1.11
N GLY A 94 -5.40 -15.35 1.74
CA GLY A 94 -4.20 -14.73 1.20
C GLY A 94 -3.50 -13.84 2.20
N GLN A 95 -2.19 -13.75 2.06
CA GLN A 95 -1.30 -12.99 2.95
C GLN A 95 -0.17 -12.34 2.16
N MET A 96 0.76 -11.74 2.90
CA MET A 96 2.03 -11.20 2.38
C MET A 96 3.20 -11.75 3.17
N ALA A 97 4.36 -11.84 2.50
CA ALA A 97 5.63 -12.15 3.13
C ALA A 97 6.70 -11.15 2.69
N ALA A 98 7.59 -10.76 3.61
CA ALA A 98 8.82 -10.02 3.30
C ALA A 98 9.96 -11.02 3.08
N LEU A 99 10.76 -10.82 2.03
CA LEU A 99 11.88 -11.68 1.66
C LEU A 99 13.15 -10.84 1.50
N GLY A 100 14.26 -11.35 2.05
CA GLY A 100 15.60 -10.74 1.95
C GLY A 100 16.34 -11.21 0.69
N MET A 101 15.78 -10.87 -0.49
CA MET A 101 16.36 -11.22 -1.79
C MET A 101 15.99 -10.19 -2.85
N SER A 102 16.64 -10.28 -4.01
CA SER A 102 16.30 -9.44 -5.16
C SER A 102 14.94 -9.83 -5.76
N ARG A 103 14.34 -8.91 -6.51
CA ARG A 103 13.10 -9.17 -7.24
C ARG A 103 13.22 -10.37 -8.18
N GLN A 104 14.33 -10.49 -8.91
CA GLN A 104 14.56 -11.57 -9.86
C GLN A 104 14.62 -12.93 -9.14
N GLU A 105 15.32 -13.03 -8.01
CA GLU A 105 15.39 -14.26 -7.20
C GLU A 105 14.01 -14.63 -6.66
N ALA A 106 13.23 -13.64 -6.18
CA ALA A 106 11.87 -13.88 -5.70
C ALA A 106 10.94 -14.36 -6.82
N GLU A 107 11.01 -13.77 -8.02
CA GLU A 107 10.24 -14.21 -9.19
C GLU A 107 10.57 -15.66 -9.57
N GLN A 108 11.86 -16.06 -9.56
CA GLN A 108 12.28 -17.44 -9.80
C GLN A 108 11.78 -18.38 -8.70
N LEU A 109 11.87 -17.98 -7.45
CA LEU A 109 11.40 -18.77 -6.31
C LEU A 109 9.90 -19.04 -6.39
N ILE A 110 9.09 -18.00 -6.57
CA ILE A 110 7.62 -18.16 -6.62
C ILE A 110 7.18 -18.96 -7.84
N GLN A 111 7.85 -18.81 -9.00
CA GLN A 111 7.57 -19.63 -10.19
C GLN A 111 7.86 -21.11 -9.91
N ARG A 112 8.99 -21.43 -9.25
CA ARG A 112 9.32 -22.79 -8.86
C ARG A 112 8.29 -23.39 -7.92
N ILE A 113 7.94 -22.69 -6.83
CA ILE A 113 6.95 -23.16 -5.84
C ILE A 113 5.57 -23.37 -6.51
N MET A 114 5.12 -22.45 -7.36
CA MET A 114 3.87 -22.61 -8.08
C MET A 114 3.90 -23.86 -8.99
N LYS A 115 4.98 -24.07 -9.74
CA LYS A 115 5.16 -25.23 -10.61
C LYS A 115 5.15 -26.56 -9.83
N GLU A 116 5.84 -26.61 -8.69
CA GLU A 116 5.87 -27.77 -7.79
C GLU A 116 4.46 -28.12 -7.24
N ASN A 117 3.58 -27.09 -7.11
CA ASN A 117 2.19 -27.25 -6.70
C ASN A 117 1.20 -27.41 -7.88
N GLY A 118 1.70 -27.58 -9.11
CA GLY A 118 0.86 -27.80 -10.30
C GLY A 118 -0.02 -26.60 -10.68
N THR A 119 0.42 -25.39 -10.35
CA THR A 119 -0.28 -24.15 -10.68
C THR A 119 0.65 -23.14 -11.33
N ASP A 120 0.13 -22.21 -12.11
CA ASP A 120 0.83 -21.07 -12.69
C ASP A 120 0.43 -19.72 -12.06
N THR A 121 -0.40 -19.75 -11.03
CA THR A 121 -0.92 -18.58 -10.34
C THR A 121 -1.01 -18.82 -8.83
N GLY A 122 -1.11 -17.73 -8.08
CA GLY A 122 -1.30 -17.78 -6.62
C GLY A 122 -0.21 -17.08 -5.81
N LEU A 123 0.91 -16.68 -6.45
CA LEU A 123 1.98 -15.88 -5.84
C LEU A 123 2.41 -14.76 -6.77
N TRP A 124 2.69 -13.57 -6.22
CA TRP A 124 3.13 -12.38 -6.97
C TRP A 124 4.11 -11.56 -6.15
N VAL A 125 5.14 -11.01 -6.79
CA VAL A 125 5.96 -9.96 -6.17
C VAL A 125 5.10 -8.70 -6.06
N SER A 126 4.83 -8.28 -4.84
CA SER A 126 3.93 -7.18 -4.51
C SER A 126 4.63 -5.86 -4.15
N ALA A 127 5.93 -5.91 -3.83
CA ALA A 127 6.74 -4.72 -3.66
C ALA A 127 8.21 -4.99 -3.99
N SER A 128 8.85 -4.04 -4.68
CA SER A 128 10.29 -3.93 -4.85
C SER A 128 10.78 -2.82 -3.92
N ASN A 129 11.33 -3.19 -2.75
CA ASN A 129 11.69 -2.24 -1.71
C ASN A 129 13.16 -1.79 -1.78
N SER A 130 14.05 -2.70 -2.16
CA SER A 130 15.48 -2.42 -2.39
C SER A 130 16.09 -3.47 -3.31
N THR A 131 17.40 -3.42 -3.52
CA THR A 131 18.13 -4.43 -4.31
C THR A 131 18.02 -5.84 -3.76
N ASN A 132 17.77 -5.99 -2.45
CA ASN A 132 17.73 -7.26 -1.73
C ASN A 132 16.55 -7.36 -0.74
N ALA A 133 15.48 -6.61 -0.98
CA ALA A 133 14.28 -6.68 -0.15
C ALA A 133 13.02 -6.52 -1.02
N VAL A 134 12.17 -7.54 -0.99
CA VAL A 134 10.89 -7.55 -1.69
C VAL A 134 9.76 -8.00 -0.77
N ALA A 135 8.53 -7.72 -1.17
CA ALA A 135 7.36 -8.38 -0.60
C ALA A 135 6.71 -9.27 -1.67
N VAL A 136 6.15 -10.38 -1.23
CA VAL A 136 5.37 -11.32 -2.04
C VAL A 136 3.98 -11.43 -1.44
N SER A 137 2.95 -11.40 -2.28
CA SER A 137 1.56 -11.60 -1.89
C SER A 137 1.01 -12.85 -2.56
N GLY A 138 0.09 -13.52 -1.90
CA GLY A 138 -0.54 -14.70 -2.51
C GLY A 138 -1.29 -15.58 -1.51
N LYS A 139 -1.65 -16.79 -1.97
CA LYS A 139 -2.32 -17.79 -1.15
C LYS A 139 -1.47 -18.17 0.05
N THR A 140 -2.08 -18.24 1.23
CA THR A 140 -1.40 -18.50 2.50
C THR A 140 -0.54 -19.76 2.44
N SER A 141 -1.09 -20.87 1.95
CA SER A 141 -0.39 -22.15 1.87
C SER A 141 0.84 -22.16 0.96
N LEU A 142 0.83 -21.34 -0.11
CA LEU A 142 2.00 -21.19 -1.00
C LEU A 142 3.05 -20.26 -0.39
N LEU A 143 2.62 -19.19 0.31
CA LEU A 143 3.52 -18.29 1.02
C LEU A 143 4.26 -18.98 2.17
N GLU A 144 3.59 -19.87 2.89
CA GLU A 144 4.24 -20.71 3.92
C GLU A 144 5.36 -21.55 3.34
N GLN A 145 5.17 -22.13 2.14
CA GLN A 145 6.22 -22.88 1.44
C GLN A 145 7.38 -21.97 0.99
N VAL A 146 7.08 -20.74 0.51
CA VAL A 146 8.09 -19.74 0.18
C VAL A 146 8.94 -19.41 1.40
N VAL A 147 8.30 -19.16 2.55
CA VAL A 147 8.99 -18.82 3.80
C VAL A 147 9.85 -20.01 4.26
N ALA A 148 9.31 -21.21 4.28
CA ALA A 148 10.04 -22.42 4.67
C ALA A 148 11.26 -22.70 3.76
N ASP A 149 11.13 -22.51 2.44
CA ASP A 149 12.24 -22.64 1.50
C ASP A 149 13.36 -21.62 1.79
N CYS A 150 12.99 -20.36 2.04
CA CYS A 150 13.94 -19.32 2.40
C CYS A 150 14.66 -19.63 3.72
N GLU A 151 13.90 -20.01 4.76
CA GLU A 151 14.46 -20.37 6.08
C GLU A 151 15.46 -21.54 5.97
N SER A 152 15.13 -22.55 5.18
CA SER A 152 16.03 -23.70 4.93
C SER A 152 17.38 -23.28 4.33
N LYS A 153 17.42 -22.17 3.62
CA LYS A 153 18.59 -21.57 2.96
C LYS A 153 19.21 -20.42 3.76
N GLN A 154 18.72 -20.17 4.97
CA GLN A 154 19.14 -19.06 5.83
C GLN A 154 18.94 -17.68 5.18
N ILE A 155 17.93 -17.56 4.30
CA ILE A 155 17.50 -16.30 3.70
C ILE A 155 16.39 -15.72 4.58
N PHE A 156 16.47 -14.41 4.87
CA PHE A 156 15.41 -13.73 5.64
C PHE A 156 14.07 -13.88 4.93
N ALA A 157 13.08 -14.40 5.65
CA ALA A 157 11.70 -14.46 5.20
C ALA A 157 10.76 -14.37 6.41
N ARG A 158 9.66 -13.64 6.26
CA ARG A 158 8.68 -13.48 7.32
C ARG A 158 7.28 -13.19 6.77
N LEU A 159 6.29 -13.95 7.23
CA LEU A 159 4.89 -13.59 7.00
C LEU A 159 4.58 -12.26 7.69
N LEU A 160 3.91 -11.37 6.98
CA LEU A 160 3.53 -10.06 7.49
C LEU A 160 2.19 -10.17 8.23
N ARG A 161 2.05 -9.41 9.31
CA ARG A 161 0.77 -9.28 10.04
C ARG A 161 -0.10 -8.22 9.35
N VAL A 162 -0.62 -8.57 8.18
CA VAL A 162 -1.50 -7.71 7.37
C VAL A 162 -2.77 -8.47 7.02
N GLY A 163 -3.86 -7.74 6.80
CA GLY A 163 -5.19 -8.31 6.61
C GLY A 163 -5.47 -8.89 5.22
N GLY A 164 -4.49 -9.01 4.33
CA GLY A 164 -4.75 -9.57 3.01
C GLY A 164 -3.58 -9.54 2.04
N PRO A 165 -3.75 -10.13 0.84
CA PRO A 165 -2.73 -10.24 -0.21
C PRO A 165 -2.66 -8.97 -1.07
N TYR A 166 -2.33 -7.82 -0.45
CA TYR A 166 -2.29 -6.52 -1.11
C TYR A 166 -1.32 -6.51 -2.29
N HIS A 167 -1.54 -5.58 -3.24
CA HIS A 167 -0.68 -5.37 -4.42
C HIS A 167 -0.54 -6.61 -5.31
N SER A 168 -1.61 -7.39 -5.41
CA SER A 168 -1.70 -8.58 -6.25
C SER A 168 -3.06 -8.66 -6.96
N PRO A 169 -3.23 -9.52 -7.98
CA PRO A 169 -4.53 -9.75 -8.61
C PRO A 169 -5.63 -10.21 -7.65
N MET A 170 -5.27 -10.72 -6.48
CA MET A 170 -6.25 -11.20 -5.48
C MET A 170 -7.07 -10.05 -4.86
N VAL A 171 -6.64 -8.79 -4.98
CA VAL A 171 -7.44 -7.63 -4.53
C VAL A 171 -8.51 -7.21 -5.53
N SER A 172 -8.62 -7.85 -6.69
CA SER A 172 -9.58 -7.49 -7.74
C SER A 172 -11.03 -7.34 -7.27
N PRO A 173 -11.56 -8.14 -6.31
CA PRO A 173 -12.90 -7.95 -5.79
C PRO A 173 -13.15 -6.59 -5.13
N CYS A 174 -12.08 -5.94 -4.66
CA CYS A 174 -12.15 -4.60 -4.05
C CYS A 174 -12.28 -3.46 -5.08
N GLY A 175 -12.01 -3.73 -6.36
CA GLY A 175 -11.87 -2.70 -7.39
C GLY A 175 -13.12 -1.89 -7.65
N GLU A 176 -14.23 -2.57 -7.94
CA GLU A 176 -15.51 -1.90 -8.20
C GLU A 176 -16.03 -1.14 -6.96
N PRO A 177 -16.09 -1.74 -5.76
CA PRO A 177 -16.48 -1.00 -4.55
C PRO A 177 -15.60 0.22 -4.29
N PHE A 178 -14.28 0.08 -4.41
CA PHE A 178 -13.35 1.20 -4.24
C PHE A 178 -13.61 2.32 -5.25
N LEU A 179 -13.66 2.00 -6.54
CA LEU A 179 -13.86 2.99 -7.60
C LEU A 179 -15.22 3.70 -7.47
N LYS A 180 -16.27 2.98 -7.07
CA LYS A 180 -17.60 3.54 -6.82
C LYS A 180 -17.57 4.60 -5.72
N GLU A 181 -16.83 4.35 -4.64
CA GLU A 181 -16.73 5.25 -3.50
C GLU A 181 -15.75 6.41 -3.74
N VAL A 182 -14.59 6.14 -4.37
CA VAL A 182 -13.53 7.14 -4.53
C VAL A 182 -13.74 8.08 -5.72
N SER A 183 -14.40 7.63 -6.81
CA SER A 183 -14.56 8.43 -8.02
C SER A 183 -15.30 9.76 -7.80
N PRO A 184 -16.41 9.82 -7.03
CA PRO A 184 -17.07 11.09 -6.75
C PRO A 184 -16.20 12.08 -5.95
N VAL A 185 -15.23 11.56 -5.20
CA VAL A 185 -14.30 12.35 -4.39
C VAL A 185 -13.14 12.89 -5.24
N ILE A 186 -12.50 12.01 -5.95
CA ILE A 186 -11.25 12.31 -6.68
C ILE A 186 -11.54 12.98 -8.03
N ASN A 187 -12.52 12.50 -8.78
CA ASN A 187 -12.80 13.06 -10.12
C ASN A 187 -13.56 14.38 -10.10
N ASN A 188 -13.83 14.92 -8.91
CA ASN A 188 -14.41 16.26 -8.74
C ASN A 188 -13.30 17.32 -8.77
N GLY A 189 -12.86 17.69 -9.96
CA GLY A 189 -11.82 18.68 -10.23
C GLY A 189 -10.46 18.05 -10.53
N GLU A 190 -9.46 18.91 -10.68
CA GLU A 190 -8.09 18.51 -10.97
C GLU A 190 -7.34 18.13 -9.69
N ASN A 191 -6.50 17.09 -9.80
CA ASN A 191 -5.60 16.63 -8.75
C ASN A 191 -4.18 16.55 -9.30
N ILE A 192 -3.66 17.69 -9.72
CA ILE A 192 -2.33 17.83 -10.31
C ILE A 192 -1.34 18.18 -9.20
N PRO A 193 -0.25 17.41 -9.02
CA PRO A 193 0.82 17.74 -8.10
C PRO A 193 1.43 19.11 -8.40
N LYS A 194 1.60 19.93 -7.37
CA LYS A 194 2.32 21.23 -7.41
C LYS A 194 3.77 21.06 -7.02
N THR A 195 4.04 20.21 -6.03
CA THR A 195 5.38 19.72 -5.70
C THR A 195 5.65 18.46 -6.50
N ARG A 196 6.91 18.24 -6.90
CA ARG A 196 7.31 17.03 -7.62
C ARG A 196 6.86 15.78 -6.88
N PHE A 197 6.21 14.89 -7.60
CA PHE A 197 5.66 13.66 -7.05
C PHE A 197 6.27 12.46 -7.76
N ILE A 198 6.87 11.53 -7.01
CA ILE A 198 7.33 10.28 -7.56
C ILE A 198 6.28 9.21 -7.27
N SER A 199 5.82 8.57 -8.33
CA SER A 199 4.83 7.50 -8.27
C SER A 199 5.50 6.16 -7.97
N THR A 200 5.16 5.54 -6.86
CA THR A 200 5.57 4.15 -6.59
C THR A 200 4.71 3.11 -7.32
N VAL A 201 3.63 3.54 -7.98
CA VAL A 201 2.87 2.74 -8.95
C VAL A 201 3.64 2.58 -10.27
N GLU A 202 4.34 3.64 -10.69
CA GLU A 202 5.07 3.71 -11.96
C GLU A 202 6.59 3.54 -11.80
N GLY A 203 7.12 3.70 -10.58
CA GLY A 203 8.55 3.63 -10.28
C GLY A 203 9.35 4.81 -10.87
N ARG A 204 8.70 5.97 -11.06
CA ARG A 204 9.33 7.14 -11.71
C ARG A 204 8.65 8.45 -11.30
N MET A 205 9.26 9.56 -11.72
CA MET A 205 8.64 10.88 -11.59
C MET A 205 7.31 10.91 -12.33
N HIS A 206 6.27 11.37 -11.64
CA HIS A 206 4.96 11.60 -12.23
C HIS A 206 5.03 12.75 -13.25
N GLU A 207 4.36 12.58 -14.39
CA GLU A 207 4.39 13.57 -15.46
C GLU A 207 3.77 14.91 -15.01
N PRO A 208 4.48 16.04 -15.18
CA PRO A 208 3.92 17.35 -14.86
C PRO A 208 2.61 17.60 -15.60
N GLY A 209 1.62 18.11 -14.87
CA GLY A 209 0.29 18.40 -15.43
C GLY A 209 -0.64 17.19 -15.59
N ARG A 210 -0.17 15.96 -15.36
CA ARG A 210 -1.02 14.78 -15.40
C ARG A 210 -1.83 14.65 -14.10
N ASN A 211 -3.12 14.38 -14.27
CA ASN A 211 -4.05 14.26 -13.16
C ASN A 211 -3.90 12.92 -12.42
N LEU A 212 -3.95 12.95 -11.09
CA LEU A 212 -4.04 11.77 -10.23
C LEU A 212 -5.52 11.45 -10.00
N ASP A 213 -6.09 10.61 -10.85
CA ASP A 213 -7.49 10.25 -10.86
C ASP A 213 -7.83 9.03 -9.99
N ALA A 214 -9.11 8.66 -9.95
CA ALA A 214 -9.57 7.48 -9.20
C ALA A 214 -8.95 6.18 -9.70
N GLN A 215 -8.65 6.10 -11.01
CA GLN A 215 -8.00 4.93 -11.59
C GLN A 215 -6.54 4.82 -11.12
N TYR A 216 -5.83 5.95 -10.99
CA TYR A 216 -4.50 5.97 -10.37
C TYR A 216 -4.55 5.48 -8.93
N CYS A 217 -5.52 5.95 -8.13
CA CYS A 217 -5.72 5.49 -6.76
C CYS A 217 -5.97 3.97 -6.69
N TRP A 218 -6.73 3.41 -7.65
CA TRP A 218 -6.93 1.96 -7.74
C TRP A 218 -5.65 1.22 -8.13
N GLN A 219 -4.87 1.74 -9.06
CA GLN A 219 -3.59 1.15 -9.44
C GLN A 219 -2.62 1.10 -8.25
N ASN A 220 -2.64 2.13 -7.39
CA ASN A 220 -1.85 2.11 -6.15
C ASN A 220 -2.26 0.98 -5.19
N VAL A 221 -3.53 0.56 -5.19
CA VAL A 221 -4.00 -0.58 -4.37
C VAL A 221 -3.62 -1.93 -4.98
N SER A 222 -3.74 -2.04 -6.31
CA SER A 222 -3.75 -3.32 -7.02
C SER A 222 -2.43 -3.72 -7.66
N ARG A 223 -1.57 -2.73 -8.00
CA ARG A 223 -0.26 -2.99 -8.64
C ARG A 223 0.85 -3.12 -7.62
N PRO A 224 1.96 -3.80 -7.99
CA PRO A 224 3.17 -3.84 -7.18
C PRO A 224 3.69 -2.44 -6.85
N VAL A 225 4.25 -2.30 -5.65
CA VAL A 225 4.91 -1.06 -5.22
C VAL A 225 6.34 -1.04 -5.76
N MET A 226 6.65 -0.10 -6.64
CA MET A 226 7.95 0.10 -7.28
C MET A 226 8.82 1.08 -6.46
N PHE A 227 9.02 0.75 -5.16
CA PHE A 227 9.67 1.71 -4.24
C PHE A 227 11.15 1.91 -4.55
N ARG A 228 11.87 0.80 -4.84
CA ARG A 228 13.28 0.87 -5.25
C ARG A 228 13.46 1.76 -6.47
N GLU A 229 12.69 1.50 -7.52
CA GLU A 229 12.74 2.23 -8.79
C GLU A 229 12.42 3.72 -8.57
N SER A 230 11.48 4.00 -7.66
CA SER A 230 11.13 5.37 -7.27
C SER A 230 12.26 6.10 -6.53
N ILE A 231 13.01 5.39 -5.67
CA ILE A 231 14.19 5.96 -5.01
C ILE A 231 15.33 6.14 -6.01
N GLU A 232 15.52 5.23 -6.96
CA GLU A 232 16.50 5.36 -8.02
C GLU A 232 16.20 6.59 -8.91
N ALA A 233 14.92 6.84 -9.22
CA ALA A 233 14.49 8.03 -9.96
C ALA A 233 14.79 9.37 -9.22
N LEU A 234 14.95 9.37 -7.89
CA LEU A 234 15.40 10.56 -7.16
C LEU A 234 16.84 10.97 -7.50
N ASN A 235 17.70 10.00 -7.84
CA ASN A 235 19.12 10.28 -8.13
C ASN A 235 19.32 10.91 -9.51
N GLU A 236 18.28 10.99 -10.33
CA GLU A 236 18.31 11.63 -11.65
C GLU A 236 18.03 13.15 -11.57
N TYR A 237 17.77 13.69 -10.38
CA TYR A 237 17.42 15.08 -10.09
C TYR A 237 18.34 15.71 -9.04
#